data_cbf678c50cbcf8eaaa3b755f895778a0
#
_entry.id   cbf678c50cbcf8eaaa3b755f895778a0
#
_cell.length_a   1.000
_cell.length_b   1.000
_cell.length_c   1.000
_cell.angle_alpha   90.00
_cell.angle_beta   90.00
_cell.angle_gamma   90.00
#
_symmetry.space_group_name_H-M   'P 1'
#
loop_
_entity.id
_entity.type
_entity.pdbx_description
1 polymer ?
#
loop_
_entity_poly.entity_id
_entity_poly.type
_entity_poly.pdbx_seq_one_letter_code
_entity_poly.pdbx_strand_id
1 'polypeptide(L)'
;MADKVMLTNRIVLKSIVPLFKVLYEADATVLKKLLARFDGVIQLCVKGTDTGAYLEFKNGILDVIQGIHPNPDILLPFKNAAGMNALFTGGIPVFGGLPKGIWRLPLLIKFVMLLLGLLLLMPNVNPKDPAKRELKVKLIMYMITNALSQINKGGDEDMMAWTEKQPDRIYQMSIDPAGSAAYLRVKGGRTKAGRGLYTRKAPFVHMRFNGLVGAYKVLAESKDTVSATADGDIRLEGSPEYAGNMGSFMMRIQDMLMPPKT
;
A
#
# COMPACT_ATOMS: atom_id res chain seq x y z
N MET A 1 12.83 -19.71 6.07
CA MET A 1 12.93 -18.26 5.68
C MET A 1 12.00 -18.03 4.49
N ALA A 2 10.98 -17.20 4.64
CA ALA A 2 10.05 -16.90 3.54
C ALA A 2 10.85 -16.32 2.36
N ASP A 3 10.53 -16.75 1.13
CA ASP A 3 11.15 -16.21 -0.08
C ASP A 3 10.84 -14.71 -0.18
N LYS A 4 11.88 -13.86 -0.12
CA LYS A 4 11.77 -12.40 -0.18
C LYS A 4 10.99 -11.93 -1.41
N VAL A 5 11.18 -12.58 -2.56
CA VAL A 5 10.48 -12.23 -3.81
C VAL A 5 8.99 -12.51 -3.68
N MET A 6 8.60 -13.65 -3.12
CA MET A 6 7.21 -14.02 -2.92
C MET A 6 6.53 -13.15 -1.86
N LEU A 7 7.28 -12.81 -0.79
CA LEU A 7 6.77 -11.90 0.25
C LEU A 7 6.55 -10.49 -0.32
N THR A 8 7.51 -9.97 -1.11
CA THR A 8 7.34 -8.70 -1.84
C THR A 8 6.14 -8.75 -2.78
N ASN A 9 5.96 -9.85 -3.52
CA ASN A 9 4.82 -10.02 -4.42
C ASN A 9 3.48 -9.98 -3.68
N ARG A 10 3.44 -10.60 -2.50
CA ARG A 10 2.27 -10.54 -1.62
C ARG A 10 1.95 -9.11 -1.17
N ILE A 11 2.98 -8.32 -0.80
CA ILE A 11 2.82 -6.90 -0.45
C ILE A 11 2.33 -6.12 -1.66
N VAL A 12 2.93 -6.32 -2.83
CA VAL A 12 2.51 -5.66 -4.08
C VAL A 12 1.03 -5.92 -4.36
N LEU A 13 0.61 -7.18 -4.44
CA LEU A 13 -0.76 -7.53 -4.79
C LEU A 13 -1.78 -7.13 -3.73
N LYS A 14 -1.44 -7.24 -2.43
CA LYS A 14 -2.41 -7.08 -1.35
C LYS A 14 -2.28 -5.76 -0.58
N SER A 15 -1.23 -4.97 -0.82
CA SER A 15 -1.06 -3.67 -0.15
C SER A 15 -0.91 -2.51 -1.13
N ILE A 16 -0.19 -2.68 -2.26
CA ILE A 16 0.01 -1.61 -3.25
C ILE A 16 -1.14 -1.58 -4.26
N VAL A 17 -1.47 -2.69 -4.91
CA VAL A 17 -2.54 -2.75 -5.91
C VAL A 17 -3.89 -2.25 -5.38
N PRO A 18 -4.32 -2.53 -4.13
CA PRO A 18 -5.54 -1.94 -3.55
C PRO A 18 -5.53 -0.42 -3.39
N LEU A 19 -4.37 0.24 -3.48
CA LEU A 19 -4.28 1.70 -3.47
C LEU A 19 -4.79 2.33 -4.77
N PHE A 20 -4.86 1.58 -5.86
CA PHE A 20 -5.49 2.04 -7.10
C PHE A 20 -6.91 2.53 -6.88
N LYS A 21 -7.68 1.86 -5.99
CA LYS A 21 -9.02 2.32 -5.61
C LYS A 21 -8.97 3.70 -4.94
N VAL A 22 -8.03 3.91 -4.01
CA VAL A 22 -7.85 5.19 -3.32
C VAL A 22 -7.46 6.30 -4.29
N LEU A 23 -6.53 6.00 -5.21
CA LEU A 23 -6.11 6.94 -6.25
C LEU A 23 -7.27 7.28 -7.19
N TYR A 24 -8.03 6.27 -7.62
CA TYR A 24 -9.17 6.46 -8.49
C TYR A 24 -10.28 7.28 -7.84
N GLU A 25 -10.56 7.05 -6.56
CA GLU A 25 -11.55 7.83 -5.80
C GLU A 25 -11.10 9.29 -5.59
N ALA A 26 -9.80 9.51 -5.33
CA ALA A 26 -9.23 10.84 -5.11
C ALA A 26 -9.07 11.67 -6.40
N ASP A 27 -9.07 11.01 -7.57
CA ASP A 27 -8.91 11.70 -8.85
C ASP A 27 -10.16 12.52 -9.22
N ALA A 28 -10.02 13.83 -9.29
CA ALA A 28 -11.07 14.76 -9.68
C ALA A 28 -10.92 15.30 -11.11
N THR A 29 -10.01 14.73 -11.90
CA THR A 29 -9.68 15.23 -13.25
C THR A 29 -10.85 15.08 -14.24
N VAL A 30 -10.87 15.96 -15.24
CA VAL A 30 -11.80 15.89 -16.37
C VAL A 30 -11.62 14.59 -17.12
N LEU A 31 -10.37 14.12 -17.24
CA LEU A 31 -10.04 12.89 -17.94
C LEU A 31 -10.68 11.66 -17.27
N LYS A 32 -10.67 11.59 -15.92
CA LYS A 32 -11.42 10.54 -15.20
C LYS A 32 -12.90 10.56 -15.55
N LYS A 33 -13.52 11.75 -15.55
CA LYS A 33 -14.96 11.89 -15.87
C LYS A 33 -15.26 11.43 -17.30
N LEU A 34 -14.42 11.79 -18.28
CA LEU A 34 -14.54 11.34 -19.67
C LEU A 34 -14.39 9.83 -19.82
N LEU A 35 -13.48 9.24 -19.07
CA LEU A 35 -13.21 7.81 -19.11
C LEU A 35 -14.16 6.97 -18.24
N ALA A 36 -14.96 7.57 -17.37
CA ALA A 36 -15.83 6.87 -16.43
C ALA A 36 -16.83 5.91 -17.11
N ARG A 37 -17.28 6.25 -18.33
CA ARG A 37 -18.23 5.43 -19.12
C ARG A 37 -17.63 4.14 -19.72
N PHE A 38 -16.31 3.99 -19.70
CA PHE A 38 -15.66 2.81 -20.29
C PHE A 38 -15.44 1.75 -19.20
N ASP A 39 -16.32 0.79 -19.15
CA ASP A 39 -16.22 -0.35 -18.25
C ASP A 39 -15.23 -1.39 -18.78
N GLY A 40 -14.71 -2.25 -17.90
CA GLY A 40 -13.86 -3.35 -18.27
C GLY A 40 -12.92 -3.80 -17.15
N VAL A 41 -12.21 -4.88 -17.44
CA VAL A 41 -11.35 -5.59 -16.48
C VAL A 41 -9.89 -5.59 -16.95
N ILE A 42 -8.97 -5.21 -16.08
CA ILE A 42 -7.52 -5.29 -16.29
C ILE A 42 -6.95 -6.31 -15.32
N GLN A 43 -6.38 -7.38 -15.84
CA GLN A 43 -5.75 -8.45 -15.06
C GLN A 43 -4.24 -8.30 -15.01
N LEU A 44 -3.70 -8.33 -13.81
CA LEU A 44 -2.28 -8.50 -13.49
C LEU A 44 -2.09 -9.93 -12.98
N CYS A 45 -1.27 -10.75 -13.62
CA CYS A 45 -1.05 -12.13 -13.16
C CYS A 45 0.37 -12.62 -13.43
N VAL A 46 0.80 -13.57 -12.62
CA VAL A 46 1.99 -14.38 -12.90
C VAL A 46 1.58 -15.56 -13.78
N LYS A 47 2.19 -15.66 -14.97
CA LYS A 47 1.84 -16.66 -15.97
C LYS A 47 1.93 -18.09 -15.41
N GLY A 48 0.87 -18.88 -15.64
CA GLY A 48 0.83 -20.28 -15.22
C GLY A 48 0.57 -20.50 -13.73
N THR A 49 0.14 -19.48 -13.01
CA THR A 49 -0.22 -19.57 -11.59
C THR A 49 -1.55 -18.88 -11.32
N ASP A 50 -2.11 -19.11 -10.12
CA ASP A 50 -3.31 -18.39 -9.63
C ASP A 50 -2.94 -17.05 -8.94
N THR A 51 -1.67 -16.63 -9.05
CA THR A 51 -1.18 -15.41 -8.43
C THR A 51 -1.49 -14.21 -9.29
N GLY A 52 -2.36 -13.34 -8.80
CA GLY A 52 -2.75 -12.13 -9.52
C GLY A 52 -3.78 -11.30 -8.77
N ALA A 53 -4.12 -10.18 -9.40
CA ALA A 53 -5.23 -9.32 -9.02
C ALA A 53 -5.79 -8.65 -10.27
N TYR A 54 -7.05 -8.27 -10.25
CA TYR A 54 -7.65 -7.53 -11.34
C TYR A 54 -8.35 -6.26 -10.88
N LEU A 55 -8.40 -5.32 -11.79
CA LEU A 55 -9.03 -4.01 -11.65
C LEU A 55 -10.33 -4.06 -12.46
N GLU A 56 -11.46 -4.01 -11.77
CA GLU A 56 -12.77 -3.97 -12.41
C GLU A 56 -13.33 -2.55 -12.40
N PHE A 57 -13.47 -1.97 -13.58
CA PHE A 57 -14.12 -0.67 -13.78
C PHE A 57 -15.56 -0.91 -14.20
N LYS A 58 -16.50 -0.46 -13.38
CA LYS A 58 -17.93 -0.62 -13.66
C LYS A 58 -18.70 0.59 -13.17
N ASN A 59 -19.48 1.20 -14.05
CA ASN A 59 -20.31 2.37 -13.73
C ASN A 59 -19.52 3.52 -13.05
N GLY A 60 -18.27 3.76 -13.48
CA GLY A 60 -17.41 4.79 -12.89
C GLY A 60 -16.82 4.44 -11.52
N ILE A 61 -16.99 3.21 -11.04
CA ILE A 61 -16.39 2.68 -9.81
C ILE A 61 -15.22 1.77 -10.18
N LEU A 62 -14.19 1.77 -9.36
CA LEU A 62 -13.07 0.82 -9.45
C LEU A 62 -13.11 -0.13 -8.26
N ASP A 63 -13.17 -1.42 -8.53
CA ASP A 63 -12.91 -2.45 -7.55
C ASP A 63 -11.60 -3.19 -7.87
N VAL A 64 -10.90 -3.58 -6.80
CA VAL A 64 -9.63 -4.34 -6.87
C VAL A 64 -9.86 -5.69 -6.21
N ILE A 65 -9.80 -6.74 -7.01
CA ILE A 65 -10.11 -8.10 -6.60
C ILE A 65 -8.85 -8.98 -6.74
N GLN A 66 -8.59 -9.81 -5.73
CA GLN A 66 -7.48 -10.77 -5.75
C GLN A 66 -7.87 -12.02 -6.53
N GLY A 67 -6.90 -12.57 -7.29
CA GLY A 67 -7.10 -13.78 -8.08
C GLY A 67 -7.09 -13.52 -9.58
N ILE A 68 -7.62 -14.48 -10.32
CA ILE A 68 -7.64 -14.48 -11.80
C ILE A 68 -9.06 -14.33 -12.30
N HIS A 69 -9.26 -13.33 -13.16
CA HIS A 69 -10.54 -13.13 -13.85
C HIS A 69 -10.63 -14.05 -15.08
N PRO A 70 -11.76 -14.73 -15.32
CA PRO A 70 -11.89 -15.70 -16.41
C PRO A 70 -11.76 -15.08 -17.80
N ASN A 71 -12.21 -13.86 -17.98
CA ASN A 71 -12.20 -13.16 -19.29
C ASN A 71 -11.87 -11.67 -19.10
N PRO A 72 -10.59 -11.30 -18.87
CA PRO A 72 -10.20 -9.90 -18.73
C PRO A 72 -10.14 -9.20 -20.10
N ASP A 73 -10.46 -7.91 -20.12
CA ASP A 73 -10.35 -7.06 -21.31
C ASP A 73 -8.89 -6.74 -21.64
N ILE A 74 -8.08 -6.49 -20.61
CA ILE A 74 -6.62 -6.35 -20.72
C ILE A 74 -5.96 -7.39 -19.81
N LEU A 75 -5.02 -8.15 -20.37
CA LEU A 75 -4.23 -9.13 -19.64
C LEU A 75 -2.75 -8.74 -19.67
N LEU A 76 -2.16 -8.57 -18.49
CA LEU A 76 -0.74 -8.30 -18.29
C LEU A 76 -0.07 -9.53 -17.62
N PRO A 77 0.41 -10.51 -18.41
CA PRO A 77 1.00 -11.73 -17.89
C PRO A 77 2.49 -11.51 -17.58
N PHE A 78 2.88 -11.47 -16.32
CA PHE A 78 4.28 -11.39 -15.92
C PHE A 78 4.93 -12.77 -15.95
N LYS A 79 6.24 -12.82 -16.27
CA LYS A 79 7.00 -14.08 -16.35
C LYS A 79 7.05 -14.80 -15.01
N ASN A 80 7.24 -14.05 -13.93
CA ASN A 80 7.33 -14.53 -12.55
C ASN A 80 6.98 -13.40 -11.56
N ALA A 81 6.99 -13.71 -10.27
CA ALA A 81 6.72 -12.75 -9.20
C ALA A 81 7.69 -11.56 -9.20
N ALA A 82 8.98 -11.79 -9.48
CA ALA A 82 9.98 -10.72 -9.55
C ALA A 82 9.68 -9.74 -10.69
N GLY A 83 9.29 -10.24 -11.87
CA GLY A 83 8.92 -9.40 -13.01
C GLY A 83 7.66 -8.56 -12.75
N MET A 84 6.70 -9.08 -11.97
CA MET A 84 5.54 -8.31 -11.52
C MET A 84 5.94 -7.26 -10.48
N ASN A 85 6.76 -7.63 -9.49
CA ASN A 85 7.19 -6.71 -8.45
C ASN A 85 7.91 -5.50 -9.04
N ALA A 86 8.75 -5.71 -10.06
CA ALA A 86 9.51 -4.67 -10.73
C ALA A 86 8.64 -3.50 -11.23
N LEU A 87 7.42 -3.77 -11.71
CA LEU A 87 6.48 -2.72 -12.12
C LEU A 87 6.15 -1.73 -11.00
N PHE A 88 6.16 -2.19 -9.76
CA PHE A 88 5.73 -1.42 -8.58
C PHE A 88 6.89 -0.91 -7.72
N THR A 89 8.11 -1.44 -7.95
CA THR A 89 9.31 -1.10 -7.17
C THR A 89 10.33 -0.30 -7.98
N GLY A 90 9.93 0.23 -9.14
CA GLY A 90 10.79 1.06 -9.98
C GLY A 90 11.80 0.29 -10.86
N GLY A 91 11.65 -1.04 -10.95
CA GLY A 91 12.44 -1.88 -11.85
C GLY A 91 11.80 -2.04 -13.24
N ILE A 92 12.44 -2.85 -14.08
CA ILE A 92 11.91 -3.18 -15.42
C ILE A 92 11.00 -4.40 -15.33
N PRO A 93 9.69 -4.28 -15.63
CA PRO A 93 8.77 -5.40 -15.58
C PRO A 93 9.11 -6.43 -16.66
N VAL A 94 9.05 -7.71 -16.30
CA VAL A 94 9.31 -8.81 -17.24
C VAL A 94 8.02 -9.57 -17.51
N PHE A 95 7.53 -9.49 -18.74
CA PHE A 95 6.32 -10.19 -19.18
C PHE A 95 6.62 -11.64 -19.57
N GLY A 96 5.68 -12.54 -19.31
CA GLY A 96 5.73 -13.96 -19.67
C GLY A 96 5.05 -14.26 -21.00
N GLY A 97 4.63 -13.24 -21.71
CA GLY A 97 3.99 -13.28 -23.01
C GLY A 97 3.57 -11.87 -23.44
N LEU A 98 3.02 -11.75 -24.64
CA LEU A 98 2.51 -10.45 -25.10
C LEU A 98 1.29 -10.03 -24.27
N PRO A 99 1.26 -8.79 -23.75
CA PRO A 99 0.05 -8.22 -23.17
C PRO A 99 -1.11 -8.28 -24.17
N LYS A 100 -2.28 -8.70 -23.70
CA LYS A 100 -3.48 -8.78 -24.54
C LYS A 100 -4.41 -7.61 -24.25
N GLY A 101 -5.21 -7.22 -25.26
CA GLY A 101 -6.24 -6.20 -25.10
C GLY A 101 -5.73 -4.75 -24.98
N ILE A 102 -4.45 -4.48 -25.23
CA ILE A 102 -3.84 -3.15 -25.13
C ILE A 102 -4.44 -2.12 -26.11
N TRP A 103 -5.15 -2.57 -27.15
CA TRP A 103 -5.90 -1.72 -28.07
C TRP A 103 -7.15 -1.10 -27.43
N ARG A 104 -7.60 -1.56 -26.27
CA ARG A 104 -8.65 -0.91 -25.48
C ARG A 104 -8.10 0.34 -24.78
N LEU A 105 -7.79 1.34 -25.59
CA LEU A 105 -7.10 2.56 -25.18
C LEU A 105 -7.73 3.25 -23.93
N PRO A 106 -9.07 3.38 -23.79
CA PRO A 106 -9.62 4.02 -22.59
C PRO A 106 -9.26 3.31 -21.29
N LEU A 107 -9.26 1.97 -21.27
CA LEU A 107 -8.87 1.18 -20.10
C LEU A 107 -7.37 1.25 -19.86
N LEU A 108 -6.57 1.20 -20.92
CA LEU A 108 -5.13 1.35 -20.83
C LEU A 108 -4.73 2.71 -20.25
N ILE A 109 -5.38 3.80 -20.68
CA ILE A 109 -5.16 5.14 -20.15
C ILE A 109 -5.51 5.18 -18.66
N LYS A 110 -6.65 4.62 -18.23
CA LYS A 110 -6.98 4.51 -16.81
C LYS A 110 -5.88 3.83 -16.01
N PHE A 111 -5.37 2.70 -16.52
CA PHE A 111 -4.31 1.96 -15.85
C PHE A 111 -3.01 2.76 -15.74
N VAL A 112 -2.59 3.40 -16.83
CA VAL A 112 -1.40 4.26 -16.82
C VAL A 112 -1.56 5.43 -15.84
N MET A 113 -2.73 6.08 -15.79
CA MET A 113 -3.00 7.14 -14.83
C MET A 113 -2.86 6.65 -13.38
N LEU A 114 -3.36 5.45 -13.09
CA LEU A 114 -3.23 4.85 -11.76
C LEU A 114 -1.78 4.51 -11.43
N LEU A 115 -1.00 3.98 -12.39
CA LEU A 115 0.44 3.75 -12.21
C LEU A 115 1.20 5.05 -11.94
N LEU A 116 0.90 6.10 -12.71
CA LEU A 116 1.49 7.43 -12.46
C LEU A 116 1.09 7.98 -11.09
N GLY A 117 -0.13 7.72 -10.65
CA GLY A 117 -0.59 8.06 -9.30
C GLY A 117 0.22 7.37 -8.19
N LEU A 118 0.65 6.12 -8.41
CA LEU A 118 1.51 5.40 -7.45
C LEU A 118 2.92 6.00 -7.32
N LEU A 119 3.37 6.82 -8.28
CA LEU A 119 4.63 7.54 -8.14
C LEU A 119 4.66 8.47 -6.91
N LEU A 120 3.50 8.85 -6.39
CA LEU A 120 3.41 9.57 -5.10
C LEU A 120 4.05 8.79 -3.95
N LEU A 121 4.13 7.46 -4.01
CA LEU A 121 4.79 6.63 -2.99
C LEU A 121 6.31 6.72 -3.07
N MET A 122 6.88 7.17 -4.17
CA MET A 122 8.33 7.28 -4.32
C MET A 122 8.92 8.35 -3.40
N PRO A 123 10.08 8.10 -2.76
CA PRO A 123 10.69 9.04 -1.81
C PRO A 123 11.08 10.37 -2.43
N ASN A 124 11.49 10.35 -3.70
CA ASN A 124 11.94 11.54 -4.43
C ASN A 124 10.79 12.38 -5.01
N VAL A 125 9.56 11.94 -4.87
CA VAL A 125 8.38 12.68 -5.35
C VAL A 125 7.81 13.53 -4.20
N ASN A 126 8.11 14.82 -4.20
CA ASN A 126 7.68 15.77 -3.17
C ASN A 126 6.69 16.80 -3.76
N PRO A 127 5.38 16.48 -3.79
CA PRO A 127 4.38 17.39 -4.34
C PRO A 127 4.29 18.68 -3.52
N LYS A 128 4.15 19.82 -4.21
CA LYS A 128 3.93 21.12 -3.58
C LYS A 128 2.46 21.33 -3.20
N ASP A 129 1.54 20.72 -3.95
CA ASP A 129 0.11 20.78 -3.75
C ASP A 129 -0.30 20.10 -2.42
N PRO A 130 -0.98 20.79 -1.50
CA PRO A 130 -1.43 20.23 -0.22
C PRO A 130 -2.31 18.99 -0.38
N ALA A 131 -3.22 18.96 -1.36
CA ALA A 131 -4.09 17.82 -1.61
C ALA A 131 -3.29 16.57 -2.04
N LYS A 132 -2.26 16.76 -2.87
CA LYS A 132 -1.36 15.66 -3.25
C LYS A 132 -0.46 15.22 -2.09
N ARG A 133 -0.06 16.13 -1.18
CA ARG A 133 0.65 15.77 0.05
C ARG A 133 -0.22 14.92 0.96
N GLU A 134 -1.47 15.33 1.16
CA GLU A 134 -2.42 14.56 1.95
C GLU A 134 -2.67 13.18 1.34
N LEU A 135 -2.86 13.11 0.03
CA LEU A 135 -3.03 11.84 -0.67
C LEU A 135 -1.78 10.94 -0.50
N LYS A 136 -0.55 11.49 -0.65
CA LYS A 136 0.69 10.75 -0.43
C LYS A 136 0.74 10.14 0.97
N VAL A 137 0.51 10.93 2.01
CA VAL A 137 0.53 10.46 3.39
C VAL A 137 -0.53 9.37 3.62
N LYS A 138 -1.74 9.57 3.11
CA LYS A 138 -2.84 8.60 3.16
C LYS A 138 -2.46 7.28 2.50
N LEU A 139 -1.87 7.32 1.31
CA LEU A 139 -1.41 6.14 0.60
C LEU A 139 -0.31 5.39 1.39
N ILE A 140 0.67 6.11 1.95
CA ILE A 140 1.74 5.53 2.76
C ILE A 140 1.16 4.84 4.01
N MET A 141 0.27 5.50 4.75
CA MET A 141 -0.36 4.91 5.95
C MET A 141 -1.13 3.62 5.62
N TYR A 142 -1.92 3.62 4.54
CA TYR A 142 -2.70 2.44 4.13
C TYR A 142 -1.81 1.33 3.60
N MET A 143 -0.75 1.66 2.86
CA MET A 143 0.23 0.71 2.38
C MET A 143 0.95 0.03 3.55
N ILE A 144 1.51 0.80 4.47
CA ILE A 144 2.32 0.29 5.58
C ILE A 144 1.48 -0.61 6.49
N THR A 145 0.31 -0.16 6.94
CA THR A 145 -0.52 -0.97 7.84
C THR A 145 -0.95 -2.28 7.20
N ASN A 146 -1.28 -2.26 5.91
CA ASN A 146 -1.64 -3.47 5.20
C ASN A 146 -0.41 -4.35 4.96
N ALA A 147 0.74 -3.78 4.56
CA ALA A 147 1.98 -4.53 4.35
C ALA A 147 2.44 -5.24 5.64
N LEU A 148 2.36 -4.60 6.81
CA LEU A 148 2.61 -5.23 8.11
C LEU A 148 1.72 -6.47 8.32
N SER A 149 0.45 -6.38 7.98
CA SER A 149 -0.45 -7.55 8.02
C SER A 149 -0.04 -8.62 7.00
N GLN A 150 0.45 -8.24 5.83
CA GLN A 150 0.81 -9.18 4.77
C GLN A 150 2.14 -9.88 5.02
N ILE A 151 3.14 -9.24 5.62
CA ILE A 151 4.39 -9.92 6.00
C ILE A 151 4.14 -11.00 7.06
N ASN A 152 3.28 -10.72 8.05
CA ASN A 152 2.86 -11.74 9.02
C ASN A 152 2.18 -12.95 8.34
N LYS A 153 1.18 -12.67 7.49
CA LYS A 153 0.44 -13.72 6.75
C LYS A 153 1.29 -14.40 5.67
N GLY A 154 2.40 -13.81 5.30
CA GLY A 154 3.35 -14.33 4.32
C GLY A 154 4.42 -15.22 4.93
N GLY A 155 4.42 -15.43 6.24
CA GLY A 155 5.35 -16.34 6.92
C GLY A 155 6.68 -15.67 7.29
N ASP A 156 6.73 -14.36 7.50
CA ASP A 156 7.90 -13.69 8.06
C ASP A 156 8.08 -14.14 9.52
N GLU A 157 9.17 -14.83 9.81
CA GLU A 157 9.42 -15.51 11.09
C GLU A 157 9.42 -14.51 12.26
N ASP A 158 10.11 -13.38 12.12
CA ASP A 158 10.21 -12.38 13.18
C ASP A 158 8.84 -11.72 13.47
N MET A 159 8.11 -11.37 12.39
CA MET A 159 6.77 -10.79 12.54
C MET A 159 5.79 -11.79 13.13
N MET A 160 5.87 -13.05 12.76
CA MET A 160 5.04 -14.12 13.34
C MET A 160 5.36 -14.31 14.82
N ALA A 161 6.63 -14.46 15.18
CA ALA A 161 7.07 -14.63 16.56
C ALA A 161 6.67 -13.44 17.45
N TRP A 162 6.73 -12.21 16.89
CA TRP A 162 6.29 -11.01 17.60
C TRP A 162 4.78 -10.95 17.79
N THR A 163 3.99 -11.36 16.78
CA THR A 163 2.52 -11.32 16.84
C THR A 163 1.92 -12.44 17.67
N GLU A 164 2.53 -13.62 17.70
CA GLU A 164 2.06 -14.79 18.47
C GLU A 164 1.98 -14.52 19.96
N LYS A 165 2.94 -13.78 20.50
CA LYS A 165 3.04 -13.43 21.92
C LYS A 165 2.04 -12.35 22.36
N GLN A 166 1.23 -11.81 21.43
CA GLN A 166 0.38 -10.67 21.73
C GLN A 166 -1.08 -11.07 21.93
N PRO A 167 -1.72 -10.57 22.99
CA PRO A 167 -3.17 -10.58 23.10
C PRO A 167 -3.80 -9.67 22.05
N ASP A 168 -5.11 -9.43 22.13
CA ASP A 168 -5.80 -8.51 21.21
C ASP A 168 -5.35 -7.06 21.41
N ARG A 169 -4.50 -6.55 20.51
CA ARG A 169 -3.89 -5.21 20.54
C ARG A 169 -4.14 -4.46 19.25
N ILE A 170 -4.28 -3.15 19.38
CA ILE A 170 -4.46 -2.23 18.23
C ILE A 170 -3.27 -1.29 18.17
N TYR A 171 -2.64 -1.24 17.01
CA TYR A 171 -1.59 -0.30 16.62
C TYR A 171 -2.21 0.68 15.64
N GLN A 172 -2.32 1.95 16.03
CA GLN A 172 -3.02 2.95 15.25
C GLN A 172 -2.12 4.10 14.86
N MET A 173 -2.32 4.61 13.65
CA MET A 173 -1.75 5.86 13.17
C MET A 173 -2.89 6.81 12.83
N SER A 174 -2.79 8.08 13.21
CA SER A 174 -3.77 9.12 12.84
C SER A 174 -3.11 10.46 12.64
N ILE A 175 -3.71 11.28 11.81
CA ILE A 175 -3.36 12.69 11.64
C ILE A 175 -4.38 13.50 12.44
N ASP A 176 -3.92 14.20 13.47
CA ASP A 176 -4.79 15.00 14.32
C ASP A 176 -4.89 16.45 13.79
N PRO A 177 -6.00 17.16 14.01
CA PRO A 177 -7.20 16.70 14.71
C PRO A 177 -8.16 15.88 13.84
N ALA A 178 -8.12 16.00 12.52
CA ALA A 178 -9.11 15.41 11.62
C ALA A 178 -8.46 15.07 10.26
N GLY A 179 -7.72 13.99 10.22
CA GLY A 179 -7.06 13.53 9.00
C GLY A 179 -7.22 12.03 8.77
N SER A 180 -6.42 11.52 7.84
CA SER A 180 -6.39 10.09 7.55
C SER A 180 -5.93 9.29 8.76
N ALA A 181 -6.49 8.09 8.92
CA ALA A 181 -6.10 7.15 9.95
C ALA A 181 -6.05 5.73 9.39
N ALA A 182 -5.22 4.89 10.02
CA ALA A 182 -5.14 3.47 9.69
C ALA A 182 -4.71 2.70 10.94
N TYR A 183 -5.02 1.41 10.98
CA TYR A 183 -4.67 0.56 12.11
C TYR A 183 -4.23 -0.83 11.69
N LEU A 184 -3.43 -1.45 12.55
CA LEU A 184 -3.12 -2.87 12.54
C LEU A 184 -3.66 -3.49 13.83
N ARG A 185 -4.57 -4.45 13.73
CA ARG A 185 -4.99 -5.29 14.85
C ARG A 185 -4.15 -6.55 14.86
N VAL A 186 -3.59 -6.87 16.01
CA VAL A 186 -2.84 -8.11 16.27
C VAL A 186 -3.59 -8.89 17.35
N LYS A 187 -3.75 -10.21 17.16
CA LYS A 187 -4.38 -11.09 18.13
C LYS A 187 -3.86 -12.52 17.98
N GLY A 188 -2.96 -12.95 18.89
CA GLY A 188 -2.46 -14.33 18.91
C GLY A 188 -1.97 -14.83 17.55
N GLY A 189 -0.97 -14.18 16.97
CA GLY A 189 -0.41 -14.50 15.65
C GLY A 189 -1.24 -14.03 14.46
N ARG A 190 -2.49 -13.61 14.63
CA ARG A 190 -3.34 -13.12 13.54
C ARG A 190 -3.29 -11.61 13.44
N THR A 191 -3.23 -11.13 12.20
CA THR A 191 -3.19 -9.69 11.91
C THR A 191 -4.33 -9.27 10.97
N LYS A 192 -4.86 -8.06 11.18
CA LYS A 192 -5.83 -7.41 10.31
C LYS A 192 -5.54 -5.92 10.23
N ALA A 193 -5.26 -5.43 9.04
CA ALA A 193 -5.18 -3.99 8.78
C ALA A 193 -6.56 -3.41 8.50
N GLY A 194 -6.73 -2.13 8.78
CA GLY A 194 -7.94 -1.39 8.43
C GLY A 194 -7.65 0.10 8.23
N ARG A 195 -8.58 0.75 7.54
CA ARG A 195 -8.57 2.18 7.25
C ARG A 195 -9.47 2.91 8.25
N GLY A 196 -9.11 4.14 8.59
CA GLY A 196 -9.82 4.94 9.59
C GLY A 196 -9.40 4.60 11.03
N LEU A 197 -10.06 5.24 11.98
CA LEU A 197 -9.86 5.00 13.40
C LEU A 197 -10.50 3.67 13.83
N TYR A 198 -9.82 2.92 14.69
CA TYR A 198 -10.41 1.76 15.34
C TYR A 198 -11.19 2.20 16.56
N THR A 199 -12.52 2.03 16.53
CA THR A 199 -13.43 2.60 17.56
C THR A 199 -13.89 1.61 18.62
N ARG A 200 -13.64 0.29 18.42
CA ARG A 200 -14.17 -0.76 19.34
C ARG A 200 -13.33 -0.94 20.60
N LYS A 201 -12.09 -0.45 20.61
CA LYS A 201 -11.13 -0.58 21.69
C LYS A 201 -10.07 0.51 21.58
N ALA A 202 -9.59 1.01 22.71
CA ALA A 202 -8.47 1.95 22.73
C ALA A 202 -7.21 1.32 22.09
N PRO A 203 -6.43 2.08 21.31
CA PRO A 203 -5.15 1.61 20.78
C PRO A 203 -4.18 1.26 21.92
N PHE A 204 -3.42 0.18 21.74
CA PHE A 204 -2.31 -0.18 22.61
C PHE A 204 -1.07 0.67 22.33
N VAL A 205 -0.87 0.99 21.06
CA VAL A 205 0.09 1.99 20.58
C VAL A 205 -0.64 2.92 19.62
N HIS A 206 -0.52 4.23 19.81
CA HIS A 206 -1.10 5.23 18.94
C HIS A 206 -0.03 6.24 18.53
N MET A 207 0.27 6.30 17.24
CA MET A 207 1.12 7.31 16.62
C MET A 207 0.22 8.42 16.09
N ARG A 208 0.22 9.56 16.77
CA ARG A 208 -0.55 10.76 16.41
C ARG A 208 0.37 11.76 15.74
N PHE A 209 0.14 12.02 14.48
CA PHE A 209 0.87 13.04 13.73
C PHE A 209 0.23 14.40 13.95
N ASN A 210 1.03 15.42 14.22
CA ASN A 210 0.59 16.79 14.41
C ASN A 210 0.30 17.45 13.04
N GLY A 211 -0.91 17.30 12.59
CA GLY A 211 -1.35 17.76 11.28
C GLY A 211 -0.68 17.05 10.11
N LEU A 212 -1.02 17.53 8.91
CA LEU A 212 -0.44 17.00 7.68
C LEU A 212 1.07 17.23 7.59
N VAL A 213 1.57 18.33 8.11
CA VAL A 213 3.00 18.69 8.04
C VAL A 213 3.84 17.68 8.85
N GLY A 214 3.43 17.38 10.10
CA GLY A 214 4.11 16.39 10.92
C GLY A 214 4.06 15.00 10.29
N ALA A 215 2.88 14.59 9.81
CA ALA A 215 2.71 13.30 9.11
C ALA A 215 3.61 13.21 7.86
N TYR A 216 3.71 14.29 7.09
CA TYR A 216 4.54 14.31 5.87
C TYR A 216 6.03 14.17 6.17
N LYS A 217 6.54 14.90 7.17
CA LYS A 217 7.95 14.81 7.58
C LYS A 217 8.32 13.39 8.02
N VAL A 218 7.47 12.75 8.82
CA VAL A 218 7.76 11.42 9.37
C VAL A 218 7.59 10.33 8.32
N LEU A 219 6.46 10.34 7.60
CA LEU A 219 6.10 9.24 6.69
C LEU A 219 6.67 9.39 5.29
N ALA A 220 6.80 10.61 4.77
CA ALA A 220 7.24 10.85 3.40
C ALA A 220 8.71 11.28 3.30
N GLU A 221 9.21 12.03 4.28
CA GLU A 221 10.61 12.50 4.32
C GLU A 221 11.48 11.62 5.25
N SER A 222 10.90 10.58 5.84
CA SER A 222 11.59 9.59 6.68
C SER A 222 12.32 10.21 7.87
N LYS A 223 11.76 11.26 8.46
CA LYS A 223 12.29 11.85 9.69
C LYS A 223 12.23 10.80 10.81
N ASP A 224 13.32 10.61 11.52
CA ASP A 224 13.37 9.64 12.60
C ASP A 224 12.40 9.99 13.74
N THR A 225 11.88 8.96 14.41
CA THR A 225 10.82 9.09 15.40
C THR A 225 11.26 9.89 16.63
N VAL A 226 12.54 9.84 17.01
CA VAL A 226 13.08 10.56 18.18
C VAL A 226 13.07 12.05 17.92
N SER A 227 13.69 12.48 16.80
CA SER A 227 13.68 13.88 16.37
C SER A 227 12.26 14.39 16.09
N ALA A 228 11.41 13.56 15.49
CA ALA A 228 10.01 13.93 15.22
C ALA A 228 9.20 14.12 16.50
N THR A 229 9.48 13.34 17.55
CA THR A 229 8.84 13.50 18.86
C THR A 229 9.34 14.75 19.58
N ALA A 230 10.66 15.01 19.55
CA ALA A 230 11.25 16.18 20.15
C ALA A 230 10.73 17.50 19.51
N ASP A 231 10.53 17.50 18.19
CA ASP A 231 10.00 18.65 17.45
C ASP A 231 8.47 18.76 17.49
N GLY A 232 7.79 17.80 18.12
CA GLY A 232 6.32 17.79 18.22
C GLY A 232 5.60 17.41 16.92
N ASP A 233 6.30 16.87 15.92
CA ASP A 233 5.71 16.39 14.66
C ASP A 233 4.87 15.11 14.87
N ILE A 234 5.23 14.30 15.87
CA ILE A 234 4.51 13.08 16.28
C ILE A 234 4.38 13.01 17.80
N ARG A 235 3.24 12.52 18.27
CA ARG A 235 3.02 12.11 19.65
C ARG A 235 2.79 10.60 19.70
N LEU A 236 3.63 9.91 20.46
CA LEU A 236 3.53 8.48 20.67
C LEU A 236 2.83 8.19 22.00
N GLU A 237 1.71 7.48 21.95
CA GLU A 237 0.96 7.03 23.11
C GLU A 237 1.04 5.50 23.23
N GLY A 238 1.18 4.99 24.45
CA GLY A 238 1.24 3.55 24.73
C GLY A 238 2.66 3.04 24.96
N SER A 239 2.96 1.81 24.54
CA SER A 239 4.24 1.14 24.83
C SER A 239 5.33 1.51 23.81
N PRO A 240 6.42 2.20 24.23
CA PRO A 240 7.51 2.59 23.34
C PRO A 240 8.24 1.38 22.72
N GLU A 241 8.42 0.29 23.46
CA GLU A 241 9.06 -0.93 22.96
C GLU A 241 8.32 -1.51 21.75
N TYR A 242 7.00 -1.64 21.87
CA TYR A 242 6.18 -2.18 20.76
C TYR A 242 6.07 -1.21 19.59
N ALA A 243 6.14 0.09 19.85
CA ALA A 243 6.24 1.10 18.78
C ALA A 243 7.56 0.97 18.03
N GLY A 244 8.68 0.74 18.72
CA GLY A 244 9.99 0.49 18.14
C GLY A 244 10.01 -0.77 17.27
N ASN A 245 9.45 -1.89 17.75
CA ASN A 245 9.32 -3.12 16.97
C ASN A 245 8.52 -2.88 15.68
N MET A 246 7.40 -2.15 15.76
CA MET A 246 6.62 -1.82 14.59
C MET A 246 7.41 -0.96 13.60
N GLY A 247 8.21 0.00 14.09
CA GLY A 247 9.11 0.81 13.26
C GLY A 247 10.12 -0.05 12.51
N SER A 248 10.74 -1.04 13.16
CA SER A 248 11.68 -1.96 12.53
C SER A 248 11.04 -2.78 11.40
N PHE A 249 9.81 -3.27 11.59
CA PHE A 249 9.07 -3.95 10.51
C PHE A 249 8.70 -3.00 9.37
N MET A 250 8.38 -1.74 9.66
CA MET A 250 8.11 -0.72 8.63
C MET A 250 9.36 -0.46 7.77
N MET A 251 10.54 -0.37 8.38
CA MET A 251 11.81 -0.24 7.65
C MET A 251 12.07 -1.44 6.74
N ARG A 252 11.85 -2.68 7.24
CA ARG A 252 11.99 -3.89 6.41
C ARG A 252 11.05 -3.89 5.21
N ILE A 253 9.81 -3.43 5.36
CA ILE A 253 8.86 -3.28 4.25
C ILE A 253 9.41 -2.27 3.23
N GLN A 254 9.95 -1.15 3.71
CA GLN A 254 10.57 -0.15 2.85
C GLN A 254 11.71 -0.75 2.03
N ASP A 255 12.61 -1.51 2.65
CA ASP A 255 13.74 -2.18 1.98
C ASP A 255 13.30 -3.26 0.96
N MET A 256 12.11 -3.85 1.16
CA MET A 256 11.53 -4.78 0.19
C MET A 256 10.95 -4.09 -1.04
N LEU A 257 10.43 -2.87 -0.86
CA LEU A 257 9.70 -2.13 -1.89
C LEU A 257 10.56 -1.11 -2.64
N MET A 258 11.68 -0.72 -2.05
CA MET A 258 12.59 0.21 -2.68
C MET A 258 13.79 -0.51 -3.28
N PRO A 259 14.24 -0.11 -4.49
CA PRO A 259 15.50 -0.62 -5.00
C PRO A 259 16.63 -0.25 -4.04
N PRO A 260 17.66 -1.11 -3.92
CA PRO A 260 18.83 -0.76 -3.13
C PRO A 260 19.38 0.57 -3.64
N LYS A 261 19.72 1.46 -2.70
CA LYS A 261 20.43 2.69 -3.04
C LYS A 261 21.78 2.27 -3.66
N THR A 262 21.92 2.43 -4.96
CA THR A 262 23.20 2.30 -5.68
C THR A 262 24.14 3.42 -5.29
#